data_bf49fc61cb1427a7a8b532d81df6717f
#
_entry.id   bf49fc61cb1427a7a8b532d81df6717f
#
_cell.length_a   1.000
_cell.length_b   1.000
_cell.length_c   1.000
_cell.angle_alpha   90.00
_cell.angle_beta   90.00
_cell.angle_gamma   90.00
#
_symmetry.space_group_name_H-M   'P 1'
#
loop_
_entity.id
_entity.type
_entity.pdbx_description
1 polymer ?
#
loop_
_entity_poly.entity_id
_entity_poly.type
_entity_poly.pdbx_seq_one_letter_code
_entity_poly.pdbx_strand_id
1 'polypeptide(L)'
;MIKIIKGMCGVVAVMLLLASCMKSKDNNVTLASDTAITSFSLGTMKRIVHTTSSTGADSTYKVSVTGSDYKFSIDQVNHSIFNADSLPQGTDVSKVLCSVTALNNGGVFVEDLVEEGSLLFVSDSIDFSVPRKFRVYASDGSGYETYNVKVNVHQENGDVFDWTRHTPSMELAGMEELKAIILDGQLQVYGLQGDKTIGYATNDGEKWEKLPDLADRNAYSNMVVSDNVLYTLRNDVLISTKDGKTWTELGEAPVLSLVAASYNILYGLASDGNLMEYVVEDKEWGLDNYEDGAKTSILPTDETAFVCYPAEMTYYADYVLLAGTSEELKDIASVWRKIVEYDIQGLDDKWIYMDRNDDDDFALPQLKDLVMIYYDNSILAWGINGTDYSPVYKSRDNGLIWRKDSGFKLPEAFSGGNAAHFSAVTDGTEIWIMSAGVGEIYSGHLKRKVWVNEE
;
A
#
# COMPACT_ATOMS: atom_id res chain seq x y z
N MET A 1 -41.16 -71.81 -26.64
CA MET A 1 -42.08 -70.85 -26.00
C MET A 1 -41.64 -70.45 -24.55
N ILE A 2 -41.17 -71.42 -23.76
CA ILE A 2 -40.80 -71.15 -22.32
C ILE A 2 -39.52 -70.22 -22.13
N LYS A 3 -38.56 -70.20 -23.09
CA LYS A 3 -37.38 -69.37 -23.04
C LYS A 3 -37.65 -67.89 -23.36
N ILE A 4 -38.66 -67.57 -24.16
CA ILE A 4 -39.04 -66.19 -24.50
C ILE A 4 -39.80 -65.53 -23.36
N ILE A 5 -40.57 -66.26 -22.60
CA ILE A 5 -41.35 -65.78 -21.47
C ILE A 5 -40.38 -65.40 -20.28
N LYS A 6 -39.31 -66.17 -20.08
CA LYS A 6 -38.33 -65.86 -19.05
C LYS A 6 -37.49 -64.59 -19.37
N GLY A 7 -37.23 -64.32 -20.67
CA GLY A 7 -36.55 -63.10 -21.10
C GLY A 7 -37.41 -61.85 -20.95
N MET A 8 -38.69 -61.94 -21.24
CA MET A 8 -39.63 -60.82 -21.08
C MET A 8 -39.93 -60.45 -19.65
N CYS A 9 -40.02 -61.42 -18.74
CA CYS A 9 -40.14 -61.11 -17.31
C CYS A 9 -38.89 -60.43 -16.73
N GLY A 10 -37.68 -60.77 -17.21
CA GLY A 10 -36.45 -60.13 -16.79
C GLY A 10 -36.36 -58.65 -17.25
N VAL A 11 -36.75 -58.33 -18.43
CA VAL A 11 -36.75 -56.98 -18.99
C VAL A 11 -37.78 -56.07 -18.30
N VAL A 12 -38.97 -56.60 -18.00
CA VAL A 12 -40.02 -55.88 -17.29
C VAL A 12 -39.60 -55.62 -15.80
N ALA A 13 -38.90 -56.55 -15.14
CA ALA A 13 -38.42 -56.39 -13.80
C ALA A 13 -37.28 -55.34 -13.73
N VAL A 14 -36.40 -55.27 -14.72
CA VAL A 14 -35.37 -54.26 -14.84
C VAL A 14 -35.94 -52.85 -15.12
N MET A 15 -36.97 -52.75 -15.98
CA MET A 15 -37.67 -51.49 -16.21
C MET A 15 -38.45 -51.00 -14.98
N LEU A 16 -39.00 -51.87 -14.16
CA LEU A 16 -39.67 -51.50 -12.91
C LEU A 16 -38.69 -51.07 -11.80
N LEU A 17 -37.45 -51.58 -11.81
CA LEU A 17 -36.40 -51.14 -10.88
C LEU A 17 -35.80 -49.79 -11.27
N LEU A 18 -35.80 -49.42 -12.55
CA LEU A 18 -35.35 -48.11 -13.02
C LEU A 18 -36.40 -47.01 -12.78
N ALA A 19 -37.68 -47.35 -12.70
CA ALA A 19 -38.76 -46.40 -12.40
C ALA A 19 -38.83 -46.06 -10.87
N SER A 20 -38.17 -46.82 -9.99
CA SER A 20 -38.21 -46.59 -8.54
C SER A 20 -37.18 -45.58 -8.04
N CYS A 21 -36.25 -45.10 -8.87
CA CYS A 21 -35.25 -44.11 -8.47
C CYS A 21 -35.54 -42.66 -8.91
N MET A 22 -36.66 -42.42 -9.57
CA MET A 22 -37.14 -41.06 -9.83
C MET A 22 -38.14 -40.60 -8.76
N LYS A 23 -37.72 -40.55 -7.50
CA LYS A 23 -38.28 -39.56 -6.59
C LYS A 23 -37.67 -38.22 -7.02
N SER A 24 -38.37 -37.50 -7.90
CA SER A 24 -38.21 -36.06 -7.98
C SER A 24 -38.45 -35.52 -6.57
N LYS A 25 -37.42 -34.97 -5.90
CA LYS A 25 -37.68 -33.96 -4.92
C LYS A 25 -38.45 -32.88 -5.71
N ASP A 26 -39.69 -32.71 -5.39
CA ASP A 26 -40.41 -31.49 -5.73
C ASP A 26 -39.63 -30.34 -5.02
N ASN A 27 -38.60 -29.84 -5.68
CA ASN A 27 -38.12 -28.50 -5.39
C ASN A 27 -39.28 -27.62 -5.85
N ASN A 28 -40.15 -27.23 -4.92
CA ASN A 28 -41.09 -26.16 -5.14
C ASN A 28 -40.28 -24.92 -5.45
N VAL A 29 -39.87 -24.74 -6.70
CA VAL A 29 -39.31 -23.50 -7.20
C VAL A 29 -40.47 -22.52 -7.17
N THR A 30 -40.47 -21.66 -6.18
CA THR A 30 -41.42 -20.54 -6.10
C THR A 30 -41.03 -19.59 -7.24
N LEU A 31 -41.87 -19.55 -8.28
CA LEU A 31 -41.69 -18.59 -9.37
C LEU A 31 -42.08 -17.20 -8.87
N ALA A 32 -41.33 -16.19 -9.27
CA ALA A 32 -41.50 -14.80 -8.82
C ALA A 32 -41.43 -13.85 -10.02
N SER A 33 -42.11 -12.72 -9.89
CA SER A 33 -42.21 -11.67 -10.92
C SER A 33 -41.08 -10.65 -10.86
N ASP A 34 -40.16 -10.77 -9.88
CA ASP A 34 -39.06 -9.82 -9.77
C ASP A 34 -37.95 -10.06 -10.82
N THR A 35 -37.28 -8.98 -11.19
CA THR A 35 -36.26 -8.92 -12.25
C THR A 35 -34.97 -8.26 -11.75
N ALA A 36 -34.73 -8.25 -10.43
CA ALA A 36 -33.56 -7.59 -9.85
C ALA A 36 -32.27 -8.39 -10.10
N ILE A 37 -31.19 -7.71 -10.52
CA ILE A 37 -29.81 -8.23 -10.47
C ILE A 37 -29.28 -8.00 -9.07
N THR A 38 -28.79 -9.05 -8.41
CA THR A 38 -28.28 -9.00 -7.03
C THR A 38 -26.76 -9.03 -6.95
N SER A 39 -26.09 -9.54 -8.00
CA SER A 39 -24.63 -9.47 -8.09
C SER A 39 -24.16 -9.38 -9.53
N PHE A 40 -23.05 -8.69 -9.73
CA PHE A 40 -22.34 -8.59 -10.99
C PHE A 40 -20.83 -8.57 -10.72
N SER A 41 -20.07 -9.35 -11.50
CA SER A 41 -18.61 -9.31 -11.45
C SER A 41 -18.01 -9.68 -12.81
N LEU A 42 -16.77 -9.20 -13.06
CA LEU A 42 -16.00 -9.56 -14.24
C LEU A 42 -15.00 -10.67 -13.91
N GLY A 43 -14.68 -11.47 -14.89
CA GLY A 43 -13.62 -12.47 -14.85
C GLY A 43 -12.23 -11.85 -15.02
N THR A 44 -11.23 -12.70 -15.25
CA THR A 44 -9.85 -12.25 -15.49
C THR A 44 -9.69 -11.66 -16.88
N MET A 45 -9.10 -10.48 -16.96
CA MET A 45 -8.79 -9.74 -18.19
C MET A 45 -7.28 -9.67 -18.42
N LYS A 46 -6.86 -9.17 -19.58
CA LYS A 46 -5.46 -8.86 -19.89
C LYS A 46 -5.29 -7.35 -20.01
N ARG A 47 -4.24 -6.85 -19.41
CA ARG A 47 -3.79 -5.46 -19.54
C ARG A 47 -2.50 -5.45 -20.36
N ILE A 48 -2.38 -4.54 -21.32
CA ILE A 48 -1.15 -4.26 -22.04
C ILE A 48 -0.44 -3.13 -21.29
N VAL A 49 0.78 -3.42 -20.82
CA VAL A 49 1.64 -2.43 -20.15
C VAL A 49 2.76 -2.05 -21.10
N HIS A 50 2.94 -0.75 -21.33
CA HIS A 50 4.06 -0.19 -22.08
C HIS A 50 5.22 0.05 -21.13
N THR A 51 6.42 -0.32 -21.54
CA THR A 51 7.66 -0.16 -20.77
C THR A 51 8.82 0.09 -21.70
N THR A 52 9.95 0.46 -21.12
CA THR A 52 11.22 0.57 -21.86
C THR A 52 12.07 -0.67 -21.52
N SER A 53 12.58 -1.34 -22.53
CA SER A 53 13.48 -2.49 -22.36
C SER A 53 14.82 -2.06 -21.75
N SER A 54 15.61 -3.03 -21.29
CA SER A 54 16.97 -2.79 -20.79
C SER A 54 17.92 -2.14 -21.80
N THR A 55 17.56 -2.18 -23.10
CA THR A 55 18.30 -1.55 -24.20
C THR A 55 17.77 -0.18 -24.59
N GLY A 56 16.77 0.36 -23.87
CA GLY A 56 16.14 1.66 -24.12
C GLY A 56 15.07 1.65 -25.22
N ALA A 57 14.71 0.50 -25.80
CA ALA A 57 13.66 0.39 -26.80
C ALA A 57 12.27 0.23 -26.16
N ASP A 58 11.23 0.79 -26.79
CA ASP A 58 9.85 0.58 -26.38
C ASP A 58 9.51 -0.92 -26.40
N SER A 59 8.85 -1.36 -25.33
CA SER A 59 8.45 -2.75 -25.14
C SER A 59 7.06 -2.81 -24.53
N THR A 60 6.36 -3.92 -24.74
CA THR A 60 5.06 -4.18 -24.12
C THR A 60 5.02 -5.56 -23.50
N TYR A 61 4.35 -5.71 -22.38
CA TYR A 61 4.05 -7.00 -21.80
C TYR A 61 2.59 -7.06 -21.33
N LYS A 62 2.07 -8.29 -21.15
CA LYS A 62 0.69 -8.49 -20.72
C LYS A 62 0.65 -8.88 -19.25
N VAL A 63 -0.21 -8.20 -18.49
CA VAL A 63 -0.50 -8.49 -17.09
C VAL A 63 -1.94 -8.99 -16.97
N SER A 64 -2.21 -9.86 -16.02
CA SER A 64 -3.58 -10.27 -15.71
C SER A 64 -4.20 -9.24 -14.76
N VAL A 65 -5.46 -8.88 -15.03
CA VAL A 65 -6.31 -8.05 -14.17
C VAL A 65 -7.45 -8.93 -13.68
N THR A 66 -7.57 -9.10 -12.38
CA THR A 66 -8.63 -9.88 -11.73
C THR A 66 -9.87 -9.01 -11.61
N GLY A 67 -10.90 -9.27 -12.42
CA GLY A 67 -12.08 -8.41 -12.47
C GLY A 67 -12.92 -8.43 -11.19
N SER A 68 -12.84 -9.50 -10.38
CA SER A 68 -13.53 -9.59 -9.08
C SER A 68 -12.98 -8.64 -8.01
N ASP A 69 -11.77 -8.08 -8.20
CA ASP A 69 -11.18 -7.10 -7.29
C ASP A 69 -11.85 -5.71 -7.43
N TYR A 70 -12.56 -5.49 -8.53
CA TYR A 70 -13.29 -4.26 -8.84
C TYR A 70 -14.77 -4.44 -8.56
N LYS A 71 -15.27 -3.77 -7.53
CA LYS A 71 -16.67 -3.86 -7.12
C LYS A 71 -17.59 -3.10 -8.06
N PHE A 72 -18.73 -3.70 -8.38
CA PHE A 72 -19.77 -3.07 -9.17
C PHE A 72 -20.90 -2.56 -8.28
N SER A 73 -21.29 -1.33 -8.48
CA SER A 73 -22.52 -0.75 -7.94
C SER A 73 -23.71 -1.17 -8.79
N ILE A 74 -24.80 -1.57 -8.16
CA ILE A 74 -26.05 -1.96 -8.81
C ILE A 74 -27.14 -1.03 -8.35
N ASP A 75 -27.56 -0.12 -9.22
CA ASP A 75 -28.69 0.77 -9.01
C ASP A 75 -29.97 0.10 -9.51
N GLN A 76 -30.81 -0.34 -8.59
CA GLN A 76 -32.07 -1.01 -8.86
C GLN A 76 -33.16 -0.04 -9.35
N VAL A 77 -33.02 1.25 -9.08
CA VAL A 77 -34.02 2.27 -9.45
C VAL A 77 -33.80 2.71 -10.90
N ASN A 78 -32.54 2.98 -11.25
CA ASN A 78 -32.17 3.44 -12.59
C ASN A 78 -31.77 2.26 -13.52
N HIS A 79 -31.82 1.03 -13.03
CA HIS A 79 -31.39 -0.18 -13.74
C HIS A 79 -30.01 -0.02 -14.36
N SER A 80 -29.04 0.45 -13.57
CA SER A 80 -27.66 0.66 -14.02
C SER A 80 -26.66 -0.12 -13.18
N ILE A 81 -25.59 -0.61 -13.81
CA ILE A 81 -24.51 -1.35 -13.17
C ILE A 81 -23.20 -0.77 -13.68
N PHE A 82 -22.31 -0.37 -12.77
CA PHE A 82 -21.00 0.19 -13.13
C PHE A 82 -19.98 -0.07 -12.02
N ASN A 83 -18.71 -0.12 -12.40
CA ASN A 83 -17.61 -0.14 -11.44
C ASN A 83 -17.27 1.30 -11.04
N ALA A 84 -17.38 1.61 -9.73
CA ALA A 84 -17.00 2.90 -9.17
C ALA A 84 -15.48 3.12 -9.27
N ASP A 85 -14.70 2.07 -9.00
CA ASP A 85 -13.26 2.06 -9.22
C ASP A 85 -12.97 1.55 -10.64
N SER A 86 -12.41 2.42 -11.49
CA SER A 86 -12.15 2.11 -12.90
C SER A 86 -11.03 1.09 -13.07
N LEU A 87 -11.16 0.20 -14.05
CA LEU A 87 -10.09 -0.74 -14.41
C LEU A 87 -8.83 0.03 -14.87
N PRO A 88 -7.62 -0.52 -14.66
CA PRO A 88 -6.38 0.12 -15.10
C PRO A 88 -6.35 0.39 -16.61
N GLN A 89 -5.71 1.48 -17.02
CA GLN A 89 -5.49 1.80 -18.43
C GLN A 89 -4.88 0.62 -19.18
N GLY A 90 -5.36 0.38 -20.41
CA GLY A 90 -4.87 -0.70 -21.26
C GLY A 90 -5.47 -2.07 -20.94
N THR A 91 -6.46 -2.15 -20.03
CA THR A 91 -7.22 -3.37 -19.79
C THR A 91 -8.12 -3.66 -21.00
N ASP A 92 -7.96 -4.84 -21.57
CA ASP A 92 -8.77 -5.32 -22.71
C ASP A 92 -10.13 -5.82 -22.21
N VAL A 93 -11.15 -5.01 -22.43
CA VAL A 93 -12.54 -5.31 -22.07
C VAL A 93 -13.39 -5.81 -23.24
N SER A 94 -12.77 -6.10 -24.40
CA SER A 94 -13.47 -6.50 -25.61
C SER A 94 -13.96 -7.95 -25.59
N LYS A 95 -13.42 -8.80 -24.70
CA LYS A 95 -13.77 -10.22 -24.56
C LYS A 95 -13.68 -10.66 -23.10
N VAL A 96 -14.70 -10.36 -22.32
CA VAL A 96 -14.69 -10.61 -20.88
C VAL A 96 -15.82 -11.55 -20.50
N LEU A 97 -15.49 -12.57 -19.71
CA LEU A 97 -16.49 -13.37 -19.03
C LEU A 97 -17.02 -12.58 -17.83
N CYS A 98 -18.33 -12.62 -17.62
CA CYS A 98 -18.94 -12.01 -16.44
C CYS A 98 -19.78 -13.03 -15.67
N SER A 99 -19.97 -12.78 -14.39
CA SER A 99 -20.90 -13.52 -13.54
C SER A 99 -22.02 -12.59 -13.11
N VAL A 100 -23.24 -13.01 -13.30
CA VAL A 100 -24.45 -12.24 -12.99
C VAL A 100 -25.41 -13.12 -12.22
N THR A 101 -25.97 -12.63 -11.13
CA THR A 101 -27.01 -13.31 -10.37
C THR A 101 -28.26 -12.46 -10.34
N ALA A 102 -29.37 -13.04 -10.81
CA ALA A 102 -30.69 -12.45 -10.65
C ALA A 102 -31.39 -13.00 -9.40
N LEU A 103 -32.25 -12.21 -8.81
CA LEU A 103 -33.13 -12.64 -7.70
C LEU A 103 -34.05 -13.74 -8.20
N ASN A 104 -34.36 -14.72 -7.35
CA ASN A 104 -35.28 -15.83 -7.64
C ASN A 104 -35.00 -16.61 -8.94
N ASN A 105 -33.71 -16.72 -9.31
CA ASN A 105 -33.25 -17.47 -10.51
C ASN A 105 -33.83 -16.94 -11.83
N GLY A 106 -34.05 -15.64 -11.94
CA GLY A 106 -34.46 -15.02 -13.22
C GLY A 106 -33.39 -15.24 -14.29
N GLY A 107 -33.83 -15.47 -15.54
CA GLY A 107 -32.93 -15.66 -16.67
C GLY A 107 -32.26 -14.34 -17.08
N VAL A 108 -30.93 -14.33 -17.23
CA VAL A 108 -30.19 -13.13 -17.65
C VAL A 108 -29.56 -13.35 -19.02
N PHE A 109 -29.78 -12.40 -19.93
CA PHE A 109 -29.24 -12.39 -21.29
C PHE A 109 -28.69 -11.00 -21.62
N VAL A 110 -27.80 -10.92 -22.61
CA VAL A 110 -27.20 -9.68 -23.11
C VAL A 110 -27.72 -9.38 -24.51
N GLU A 111 -28.15 -8.17 -24.78
CA GLU A 111 -28.52 -7.75 -26.15
C GLU A 111 -27.29 -7.77 -27.04
N ASP A 112 -27.44 -8.38 -28.23
CA ASP A 112 -26.39 -8.38 -29.26
C ASP A 112 -26.18 -6.96 -29.81
N LEU A 113 -24.93 -6.54 -30.01
CA LEU A 113 -24.60 -5.25 -30.60
C LEU A 113 -24.72 -5.26 -32.14
N VAL A 114 -24.62 -6.43 -32.74
CA VAL A 114 -24.53 -6.59 -34.20
C VAL A 114 -25.88 -6.97 -34.78
N GLU A 115 -26.59 -7.90 -34.14
CA GLU A 115 -27.88 -8.43 -34.63
C GLU A 115 -29.01 -7.93 -33.73
N GLU A 116 -29.76 -6.95 -34.25
CA GLU A 116 -30.86 -6.32 -33.52
C GLU A 116 -31.93 -7.35 -33.13
N GLY A 117 -32.25 -7.38 -31.85
CA GLY A 117 -33.23 -8.32 -31.28
C GLY A 117 -32.65 -9.70 -30.91
N SER A 118 -31.40 -9.98 -31.22
CA SER A 118 -30.70 -11.20 -30.78
C SER A 118 -30.21 -11.05 -29.33
N LEU A 119 -30.13 -12.19 -28.61
CA LEU A 119 -29.68 -12.26 -27.22
C LEU A 119 -28.51 -13.24 -27.10
N LEU A 120 -27.46 -12.78 -26.40
CA LEU A 120 -26.30 -13.60 -26.07
C LEU A 120 -26.45 -14.17 -24.66
N PHE A 121 -25.87 -15.33 -24.41
CA PHE A 121 -25.78 -15.89 -23.07
C PHE A 121 -24.72 -15.16 -22.25
N VAL A 122 -24.99 -14.92 -20.98
CA VAL A 122 -23.99 -14.31 -20.06
C VAL A 122 -22.76 -15.20 -19.82
N SER A 123 -22.84 -16.49 -20.18
CA SER A 123 -21.71 -17.43 -20.17
C SER A 123 -20.73 -17.22 -21.31
N ASP A 124 -21.12 -16.47 -22.33
CA ASP A 124 -20.24 -16.13 -23.45
C ASP A 124 -19.36 -14.94 -23.10
N SER A 125 -18.26 -14.75 -23.82
CA SER A 125 -17.44 -13.56 -23.62
C SER A 125 -18.15 -12.34 -24.23
N ILE A 126 -18.29 -11.29 -23.40
CA ILE A 126 -18.99 -10.06 -23.74
C ILE A 126 -17.99 -8.96 -24.03
N ASP A 127 -18.26 -8.13 -25.03
CA ASP A 127 -17.54 -6.90 -25.30
C ASP A 127 -18.11 -5.75 -24.47
N PHE A 128 -17.34 -5.25 -23.51
CA PHE A 128 -17.66 -4.11 -22.64
C PHE A 128 -16.96 -2.81 -23.05
N SER A 129 -16.40 -2.74 -24.26
CA SER A 129 -15.83 -1.47 -24.76
C SER A 129 -16.88 -0.37 -24.92
N VAL A 130 -18.14 -0.75 -24.96
CA VAL A 130 -19.33 0.14 -24.94
C VAL A 130 -20.32 -0.37 -23.89
N PRO A 131 -21.20 0.49 -23.35
CA PRO A 131 -22.26 0.06 -22.43
C PRO A 131 -23.12 -1.05 -23.02
N ARG A 132 -23.45 -2.04 -22.20
CA ARG A 132 -24.22 -3.22 -22.62
C ARG A 132 -25.57 -3.28 -21.92
N LYS A 133 -26.57 -3.74 -22.65
CA LYS A 133 -27.90 -3.96 -22.10
C LYS A 133 -28.09 -5.42 -21.71
N PHE A 134 -28.41 -5.65 -20.44
CA PHE A 134 -28.70 -6.95 -19.86
C PHE A 134 -30.19 -7.04 -19.60
N ARG A 135 -30.87 -8.03 -20.23
CA ARG A 135 -32.28 -8.35 -19.96
C ARG A 135 -32.38 -9.38 -18.86
N VAL A 136 -33.16 -9.09 -17.86
CA VAL A 136 -33.45 -10.01 -16.75
C VAL A 136 -34.92 -10.40 -16.84
N TYR A 137 -35.19 -11.67 -17.08
CA TYR A 137 -36.52 -12.21 -17.18
C TYR A 137 -37.00 -12.68 -15.81
N ALA A 138 -38.23 -12.34 -15.46
CA ALA A 138 -38.90 -12.88 -14.30
C ALA A 138 -39.05 -14.40 -14.40
N SER A 139 -38.86 -15.13 -13.30
CA SER A 139 -38.93 -16.60 -13.32
C SER A 139 -40.34 -17.15 -13.55
N ASP A 140 -41.37 -16.34 -13.29
CA ASP A 140 -42.78 -16.65 -13.57
C ASP A 140 -43.22 -16.34 -15.01
N GLY A 141 -42.33 -15.77 -15.84
CA GLY A 141 -42.59 -15.38 -17.21
C GLY A 141 -43.44 -14.11 -17.36
N SER A 142 -43.67 -13.33 -16.31
CA SER A 142 -44.51 -12.12 -16.35
C SER A 142 -43.88 -10.96 -17.16
N GLY A 143 -42.55 -10.98 -17.39
CA GLY A 143 -41.87 -9.92 -18.15
C GLY A 143 -40.35 -9.92 -17.97
N TYR A 144 -39.72 -8.84 -18.37
CA TYR A 144 -38.30 -8.59 -18.16
C TYR A 144 -38.04 -7.11 -17.91
N GLU A 145 -36.88 -6.82 -17.25
CA GLU A 145 -36.29 -5.49 -17.11
C GLU A 145 -34.94 -5.43 -17.79
N THR A 146 -34.51 -4.24 -18.16
CA THR A 146 -33.23 -4.01 -18.85
C THR A 146 -32.30 -3.16 -18.01
N TYR A 147 -31.14 -3.72 -17.67
CA TYR A 147 -30.06 -3.02 -16.98
C TYR A 147 -29.01 -2.51 -17.97
N ASN A 148 -28.56 -1.29 -17.80
CA ASN A 148 -27.43 -0.73 -18.54
C ASN A 148 -26.13 -0.98 -17.77
N VAL A 149 -25.25 -1.83 -18.31
CA VAL A 149 -23.97 -2.18 -17.70
C VAL A 149 -22.84 -1.41 -18.36
N LYS A 150 -22.16 -0.56 -17.60
CA LYS A 150 -21.00 0.22 -18.05
C LYS A 150 -19.74 -0.27 -17.30
N VAL A 151 -18.68 -0.60 -18.03
CA VAL A 151 -17.38 -0.90 -17.47
C VAL A 151 -16.46 0.30 -17.69
N ASN A 152 -16.05 0.93 -16.61
CA ASN A 152 -15.14 2.06 -16.65
C ASN A 152 -13.69 1.56 -16.67
N VAL A 153 -12.91 2.12 -17.59
CA VAL A 153 -11.46 1.88 -17.73
C VAL A 153 -10.76 3.22 -17.76
N HIS A 154 -9.74 3.39 -16.92
CA HIS A 154 -8.96 4.62 -16.91
C HIS A 154 -8.34 4.93 -18.28
N GLN A 155 -8.40 6.18 -18.68
CA GLN A 155 -7.85 6.64 -19.94
C GLN A 155 -6.36 7.02 -19.81
N GLU A 156 -5.90 7.30 -18.59
CA GLU A 156 -4.51 7.66 -18.29
C GLU A 156 -3.78 6.52 -17.58
N ASN A 157 -2.44 6.52 -17.70
CA ASN A 157 -1.61 5.57 -16.98
C ASN A 157 -1.48 5.99 -15.51
N GLY A 158 -2.12 5.25 -14.61
CA GLY A 158 -2.06 5.49 -13.18
C GLY A 158 -0.72 5.16 -12.51
N ASP A 159 0.15 4.44 -13.20
CA ASP A 159 1.48 4.07 -12.68
C ASP A 159 2.54 5.17 -12.96
N VAL A 160 2.12 6.34 -13.46
CA VAL A 160 2.99 7.52 -13.62
C VAL A 160 3.02 8.28 -12.29
N PHE A 161 4.22 8.62 -11.86
CA PHE A 161 4.45 9.46 -10.69
C PHE A 161 4.58 10.92 -11.12
N ASP A 162 3.74 11.79 -10.58
CA ASP A 162 3.75 13.23 -10.86
C ASP A 162 4.31 14.01 -9.67
N TRP A 163 5.23 14.93 -9.95
CA TRP A 163 5.81 15.84 -8.97
C TRP A 163 5.33 17.27 -9.19
N THR A 164 4.91 17.93 -8.11
CA THR A 164 4.62 19.35 -8.03
C THR A 164 5.77 20.04 -7.31
N ARG A 165 6.40 21.03 -7.95
CA ARG A 165 7.39 21.89 -7.32
C ARG A 165 6.68 23.04 -6.61
N HIS A 166 6.97 23.21 -5.34
CA HIS A 166 6.50 24.35 -4.55
C HIS A 166 7.48 25.52 -4.59
N THR A 167 7.05 26.68 -4.09
CA THR A 167 7.95 27.83 -3.94
C THR A 167 9.04 27.47 -2.91
N PRO A 168 10.34 27.64 -3.24
CA PRO A 168 11.40 27.38 -2.28
C PRO A 168 11.23 28.19 -0.99
N SER A 169 11.35 27.53 0.15
CA SER A 169 11.16 28.15 1.47
C SER A 169 12.45 28.76 2.00
N MET A 170 12.37 30.03 2.36
CA MET A 170 13.49 30.70 3.06
C MET A 170 13.70 30.17 4.47
N GLU A 171 12.65 29.65 5.08
CA GLU A 171 12.67 29.01 6.41
C GLU A 171 13.53 27.75 6.37
N LEU A 172 13.30 26.85 5.38
CA LEU A 172 14.07 25.63 5.21
C LEU A 172 15.49 25.92 4.68
N ALA A 173 15.66 26.94 3.86
CA ALA A 173 16.97 27.39 3.42
C ALA A 173 17.85 27.90 4.56
N GLY A 174 17.27 28.31 5.70
CA GLY A 174 17.97 28.70 6.91
C GLY A 174 18.36 27.56 7.85
N MET A 175 18.02 26.31 7.51
CA MET A 175 18.39 25.11 8.27
C MET A 175 19.68 24.50 7.72
N GLU A 176 20.51 23.96 8.61
CA GLU A 176 21.72 23.21 8.26
C GLU A 176 21.38 21.77 7.86
N GLU A 177 20.48 21.14 8.60
CA GLU A 177 19.92 19.81 8.41
C GLU A 177 18.45 19.84 8.78
N LEU A 178 17.65 18.89 8.28
CA LEU A 178 16.21 18.84 8.57
C LEU A 178 15.63 17.42 8.60
N LYS A 179 14.49 17.29 9.27
CA LYS A 179 13.63 16.10 9.28
C LYS A 179 12.18 16.51 9.10
N ALA A 180 11.52 15.90 8.13
CA ALA A 180 10.11 16.08 7.86
C ALA A 180 9.29 14.97 8.53
N ILE A 181 8.15 15.33 9.05
CA ILE A 181 7.18 14.42 9.65
C ILE A 181 5.76 14.81 9.25
N ILE A 182 4.84 13.87 9.28
CA ILE A 182 3.39 14.13 9.23
C ILE A 182 2.84 13.91 10.63
N LEU A 183 2.18 14.94 11.18
CA LEU A 183 1.53 14.89 12.47
C LEU A 183 0.08 15.38 12.32
N ASP A 184 -0.87 14.51 12.61
CA ASP A 184 -2.31 14.77 12.43
C ASP A 184 -2.67 15.33 11.04
N GLY A 185 -2.08 14.74 9.99
CA GLY A 185 -2.26 15.17 8.60
C GLY A 185 -1.54 16.46 8.21
N GLN A 186 -0.82 17.11 9.11
CA GLN A 186 -0.07 18.32 8.84
C GLN A 186 1.41 18.00 8.61
N LEU A 187 2.00 18.55 7.56
CA LEU A 187 3.44 18.51 7.33
C LEU A 187 4.16 19.43 8.31
N GLN A 188 5.05 18.88 9.11
CA GLN A 188 5.94 19.62 10.00
C GLN A 188 7.39 19.32 9.64
N VAL A 189 8.24 20.32 9.69
CA VAL A 189 9.67 20.22 9.40
C VAL A 189 10.44 20.80 10.55
N TYR A 190 11.35 20.01 11.09
CA TYR A 190 12.26 20.43 12.15
C TYR A 190 13.68 20.33 11.64
N GLY A 191 14.52 21.26 12.04
CA GLY A 191 15.90 21.27 11.56
C GLY A 191 16.86 22.00 12.49
N LEU A 192 18.13 21.77 12.22
CA LEU A 192 19.24 22.41 12.95
C LEU A 192 19.43 23.84 12.50
N GLN A 193 19.52 24.77 13.45
CA GLN A 193 20.00 26.13 13.23
C GLN A 193 20.88 26.55 14.39
N GLY A 194 22.20 26.50 14.21
CA GLY A 194 23.18 26.79 15.24
C GLY A 194 23.18 25.72 16.34
N ASP A 195 22.72 26.10 17.53
CA ASP A 195 22.74 25.26 18.75
C ASP A 195 21.34 24.76 19.16
N LYS A 196 20.34 24.93 18.31
CA LYS A 196 18.95 24.59 18.61
C LYS A 196 18.23 23.92 17.43
N THR A 197 17.17 23.21 17.74
CA THR A 197 16.20 22.74 16.78
C THR A 197 15.09 23.78 16.57
N ILE A 198 14.89 24.18 15.33
CA ILE A 198 13.78 25.05 14.92
C ILE A 198 12.73 24.23 14.16
N GLY A 199 11.48 24.69 14.18
CA GLY A 199 10.40 23.97 13.53
C GLY A 199 9.44 24.88 12.78
N TYR A 200 8.84 24.35 11.73
CA TYR A 200 7.78 24.97 10.94
C TYR A 200 6.73 23.95 10.53
N ALA A 201 5.48 24.41 10.39
CA ALA A 201 4.37 23.58 9.94
C ALA A 201 3.68 24.19 8.71
N THR A 202 3.15 23.35 7.85
CA THR A 202 2.39 23.76 6.67
C THR A 202 1.31 22.74 6.33
N ASN A 203 0.23 23.19 5.64
CA ASN A 203 -0.77 22.32 5.07
C ASN A 203 -0.70 22.28 3.53
N ASP A 204 0.04 23.19 2.91
CA ASP A 204 0.04 23.40 1.46
C ASP A 204 1.46 23.45 0.85
N GLY A 205 2.51 23.35 1.67
CA GLY A 205 3.91 23.50 1.22
C GLY A 205 4.31 24.93 0.86
N GLU A 206 3.39 25.91 0.95
CA GLU A 206 3.62 27.30 0.52
C GLU A 206 3.67 28.28 1.71
N LYS A 207 2.80 28.06 2.71
CA LYS A 207 2.70 28.92 3.89
C LYS A 207 3.21 28.18 5.11
N TRP A 208 4.25 28.74 5.74
CA TRP A 208 4.93 28.14 6.86
C TRP A 208 4.63 28.88 8.17
N GLU A 209 4.07 28.16 9.13
CA GLU A 209 3.85 28.63 10.50
C GLU A 209 5.04 28.22 11.34
N LYS A 210 5.65 29.19 12.05
CA LYS A 210 6.75 28.93 12.97
C LYS A 210 6.25 28.16 14.19
N LEU A 211 6.93 27.05 14.51
CA LEU A 211 6.76 26.28 15.74
C LEU A 211 7.74 26.73 16.82
N PRO A 212 7.51 26.43 18.12
CA PRO A 212 8.45 26.74 19.19
C PRO A 212 9.81 26.06 18.97
N ASP A 213 10.87 26.81 19.21
CA ASP A 213 12.24 26.28 19.16
C ASP A 213 12.49 25.34 20.36
N LEU A 214 13.26 24.28 20.14
CA LEU A 214 13.77 23.41 21.19
C LEU A 214 15.25 23.76 21.46
N ALA A 215 15.59 24.00 22.73
CA ALA A 215 16.95 24.32 23.15
C ALA A 215 17.83 23.06 23.21
N ASP A 216 17.88 22.35 22.10
CA ASP A 216 18.70 21.16 21.85
C ASP A 216 18.97 21.08 20.35
N ARG A 217 20.22 20.97 19.97
CA ARG A 217 20.62 20.92 18.57
C ARG A 217 20.25 19.61 17.88
N ASN A 218 20.12 18.51 18.63
CA ASN A 218 19.89 17.15 18.09
C ASN A 218 18.43 16.71 18.18
N ALA A 219 17.53 17.53 18.76
CA ALA A 219 16.14 17.12 18.94
C ALA A 219 15.45 16.79 17.61
N TYR A 220 15.77 17.50 16.50
CA TYR A 220 15.18 17.24 15.19
C TYR A 220 15.47 15.83 14.68
N SER A 221 16.69 15.32 14.86
CA SER A 221 17.09 13.98 14.36
C SER A 221 16.41 12.84 15.14
N ASN A 222 16.05 13.09 16.39
CA ASN A 222 15.41 12.13 17.28
C ASN A 222 13.87 12.07 17.13
N MET A 223 13.29 12.82 16.21
CA MET A 223 11.83 12.88 16.08
C MET A 223 11.25 11.60 15.50
N VAL A 224 10.31 11.00 16.22
CA VAL A 224 9.53 9.83 15.80
C VAL A 224 8.06 10.05 16.13
N VAL A 225 7.18 9.49 15.31
CA VAL A 225 5.74 9.58 15.51
C VAL A 225 5.19 8.19 15.83
N SER A 226 4.44 8.11 16.92
CA SER A 226 3.67 6.92 17.32
C SER A 226 2.25 7.36 17.67
N ASP A 227 1.25 6.72 17.11
CA ASP A 227 -0.18 6.97 17.36
C ASP A 227 -0.54 8.47 17.33
N ASN A 228 -0.13 9.17 16.27
CA ASN A 228 -0.36 10.61 16.10
C ASN A 228 0.22 11.51 17.22
N VAL A 229 1.21 11.02 17.94
CA VAL A 229 1.97 11.80 18.91
C VAL A 229 3.42 11.83 18.46
N LEU A 230 4.00 13.03 18.40
CA LEU A 230 5.40 13.25 18.12
C LEU A 230 6.21 13.16 19.40
N TYR A 231 7.28 12.39 19.37
CA TYR A 231 8.24 12.22 20.45
C TYR A 231 9.63 12.65 20.00
N THR A 232 10.42 13.18 20.93
CA THR A 232 11.84 13.47 20.73
C THR A 232 12.59 13.52 22.05
N LEU A 233 13.90 13.54 21.99
CA LEU A 233 14.76 13.82 23.13
C LEU A 233 15.12 15.31 23.16
N ARG A 234 15.11 15.89 24.35
CA ARG A 234 15.59 17.24 24.63
C ARG A 234 16.51 17.20 25.88
N ASN A 235 17.81 17.28 25.66
CA ASN A 235 18.81 17.14 26.73
C ASN A 235 18.57 15.88 27.58
N ASP A 236 18.50 14.72 26.92
CA ASP A 236 18.27 13.39 27.51
C ASP A 236 16.89 13.20 28.18
N VAL A 237 15.98 14.15 28.05
CA VAL A 237 14.59 14.05 28.53
C VAL A 237 13.68 13.71 27.34
N LEU A 238 12.92 12.64 27.47
CA LEU A 238 11.86 12.30 26.52
C LEU A 238 10.72 13.31 26.65
N ILE A 239 10.37 13.95 25.54
CA ILE A 239 9.26 14.89 25.45
C ILE A 239 8.30 14.49 24.33
N SER A 240 7.04 14.90 24.45
CA SER A 240 6.02 14.61 23.45
C SER A 240 5.12 15.80 23.15
N THR A 241 4.53 15.78 21.95
CA THR A 241 3.53 16.77 21.54
C THR A 241 2.52 16.15 20.57
N LYS A 242 1.29 16.68 20.57
CA LYS A 242 0.25 16.32 19.59
C LYS A 242 0.08 17.36 18.48
N ASP A 243 0.69 18.52 18.62
CA ASP A 243 0.47 19.66 17.73
C ASP A 243 1.77 20.37 17.29
N GLY A 244 2.93 19.92 17.80
CA GLY A 244 4.21 20.59 17.60
C GLY A 244 4.37 21.89 18.39
N LYS A 245 3.36 22.36 19.12
CA LYS A 245 3.32 23.66 19.82
C LYS A 245 3.50 23.51 21.32
N THR A 246 2.82 22.53 21.90
CA THR A 246 2.83 22.30 23.36
C THR A 246 3.56 20.99 23.66
N TRP A 247 4.70 21.07 24.34
CA TRP A 247 5.53 19.93 24.68
C TRP A 247 5.34 19.51 26.14
N THR A 248 5.22 18.20 26.36
CA THR A 248 5.08 17.56 27.67
C THR A 248 6.31 16.72 27.95
N GLU A 249 6.93 16.88 29.13
CA GLU A 249 8.03 16.04 29.60
C GLU A 249 7.49 14.70 30.12
N LEU A 250 8.13 13.60 29.70
CA LEU A 250 7.75 12.23 30.08
C LEU A 250 8.77 11.60 31.07
N GLY A 251 9.99 12.14 31.13
CA GLY A 251 11.04 11.68 32.04
C GLY A 251 12.40 11.55 31.34
N GLU A 252 13.42 11.21 32.12
CA GLU A 252 14.76 10.93 31.60
C GLU A 252 14.76 9.67 30.72
N ALA A 253 15.51 9.71 29.64
CA ALA A 253 15.64 8.59 28.70
C ALA A 253 17.05 7.98 28.80
N PRO A 254 17.18 6.65 28.99
CA PRO A 254 18.48 5.98 29.07
C PRO A 254 19.08 5.68 27.68
N VAL A 255 18.71 6.45 26.67
CA VAL A 255 19.13 6.28 25.27
C VAL A 255 19.74 7.55 24.70
N LEU A 256 20.64 7.40 23.74
CA LEU A 256 21.32 8.50 23.06
C LEU A 256 20.45 9.09 21.95
N SER A 257 19.63 8.25 21.31
CA SER A 257 18.76 8.66 20.21
C SER A 257 17.51 7.80 20.13
N LEU A 258 16.41 8.38 19.62
CA LEU A 258 15.25 7.63 19.16
C LEU A 258 15.47 7.27 17.68
N VAL A 259 15.33 6.00 17.34
CA VAL A 259 15.64 5.47 16.00
C VAL A 259 14.44 4.90 15.25
N ALA A 260 13.37 4.52 15.98
CA ALA A 260 12.13 4.01 15.37
C ALA A 260 10.96 4.17 16.33
N ALA A 261 9.76 3.97 15.79
CA ALA A 261 8.53 3.88 16.57
C ALA A 261 7.53 2.93 15.88
N SER A 262 6.67 2.34 16.69
CA SER A 262 5.48 1.59 16.25
C SER A 262 4.28 2.07 17.06
N TYR A 263 3.14 1.40 16.92
CA TYR A 263 2.00 1.67 17.77
C TYR A 263 2.37 1.50 19.25
N ASN A 264 2.23 2.57 20.04
CA ASN A 264 2.47 2.58 21.50
C ASN A 264 3.89 2.21 21.99
N ILE A 265 4.88 2.09 21.09
CA ILE A 265 6.27 1.75 21.43
C ILE A 265 7.23 2.69 20.70
N LEU A 266 8.22 3.22 21.42
CA LEU A 266 9.36 3.95 20.88
C LEU A 266 10.62 3.10 21.05
N TYR A 267 11.52 3.16 20.08
CA TYR A 267 12.80 2.45 20.10
C TYR A 267 13.95 3.45 20.15
N GLY A 268 14.85 3.25 21.11
CA GLY A 268 16.02 4.11 21.30
C GLY A 268 17.31 3.31 21.33
N LEU A 269 18.39 3.92 20.89
CA LEU A 269 19.74 3.36 20.91
C LEU A 269 20.43 3.80 22.21
N ALA A 270 20.81 2.84 23.06
CA ALA A 270 21.54 3.08 24.29
C ALA A 270 23.04 3.28 24.04
N SER A 271 23.76 3.80 25.03
CA SER A 271 25.21 4.10 24.94
C SER A 271 26.08 2.84 24.76
N ASP A 272 25.56 1.65 25.09
CA ASP A 272 26.24 0.37 24.89
C ASP A 272 25.96 -0.26 23.50
N GLY A 273 25.21 0.45 22.65
CA GLY A 273 24.84 0.02 21.30
C GLY A 273 23.62 -0.90 21.24
N ASN A 274 22.95 -1.19 22.35
CA ASN A 274 21.72 -1.97 22.35
C ASN A 274 20.48 -1.11 22.10
N LEU A 275 19.44 -1.70 21.53
CA LEU A 275 18.13 -1.06 21.44
C LEU A 275 17.38 -1.23 22.76
N MET A 276 16.70 -0.18 23.16
CA MET A 276 15.75 -0.15 24.26
C MET A 276 14.37 0.22 23.71
N GLU A 277 13.33 -0.34 24.29
CA GLU A 277 11.95 0.02 23.99
C GLU A 277 11.34 0.83 25.13
N TYR A 278 10.56 1.84 24.76
CA TYR A 278 9.71 2.60 25.70
C TYR A 278 8.26 2.30 25.40
N VAL A 279 7.59 1.62 26.32
CA VAL A 279 6.15 1.35 26.21
C VAL A 279 5.41 2.60 26.69
N VAL A 280 4.75 3.30 25.78
CA VAL A 280 4.14 4.62 26.04
C VAL A 280 3.05 4.53 27.11
N GLU A 281 2.25 3.47 27.13
CA GLU A 281 1.19 3.25 28.12
C GLU A 281 1.74 3.05 29.53
N ASP A 282 2.78 2.23 29.66
CA ASP A 282 3.42 1.90 30.93
C ASP A 282 4.40 2.99 31.41
N LYS A 283 4.87 3.83 30.50
CA LYS A 283 5.90 4.85 30.74
C LYS A 283 7.22 4.30 31.26
N GLU A 284 7.59 3.12 30.78
CA GLU A 284 8.78 2.43 31.21
C GLU A 284 9.70 2.09 30.05
N TRP A 285 11.02 2.16 30.31
CA TRP A 285 12.06 1.70 29.41
C TRP A 285 12.48 0.29 29.76
N GLY A 286 12.60 -0.57 28.74
CA GLY A 286 13.12 -1.93 28.84
C GLY A 286 14.19 -2.20 27.78
N LEU A 287 14.99 -3.26 27.99
CA LEU A 287 15.86 -3.79 26.93
C LEU A 287 14.98 -4.48 25.89
N ASP A 288 15.27 -4.22 24.64
CA ASP A 288 14.57 -4.88 23.53
C ASP A 288 15.16 -6.25 23.21
N ASN A 289 14.40 -7.10 22.51
CA ASN A 289 14.72 -8.49 22.27
C ASN A 289 15.19 -8.72 20.81
N TYR A 290 16.08 -9.70 20.66
CA TYR A 290 16.65 -10.09 19.37
C TYR A 290 16.46 -11.58 19.12
N GLU A 291 16.51 -12.00 17.85
CA GLU A 291 16.56 -13.41 17.52
C GLU A 291 17.79 -14.11 18.14
N ASP A 292 17.68 -15.42 18.36
CA ASP A 292 18.74 -16.18 19.00
C ASP A 292 20.01 -16.19 18.12
N GLY A 293 21.11 -15.73 18.68
CA GLY A 293 22.41 -15.64 17.98
C GLY A 293 22.59 -14.38 17.15
N ALA A 294 21.68 -13.41 17.25
CA ALA A 294 21.84 -12.11 16.58
C ALA A 294 23.13 -11.41 17.01
N LYS A 295 23.82 -10.82 16.03
CA LYS A 295 25.01 -9.98 16.26
C LYS A 295 24.56 -8.54 16.47
N THR A 296 24.37 -8.12 17.72
CA THR A 296 23.96 -6.73 18.04
C THR A 296 25.01 -5.68 17.65
N SER A 297 26.28 -6.06 17.46
CA SER A 297 27.35 -5.20 16.97
C SER A 297 27.14 -4.65 15.55
N ILE A 298 26.23 -5.28 14.78
CA ILE A 298 25.84 -4.78 13.46
C ILE A 298 24.55 -3.95 13.47
N LEU A 299 23.98 -3.63 14.62
CA LEU A 299 22.86 -2.70 14.70
C LEU A 299 23.22 -1.35 14.05
N PRO A 300 22.27 -0.69 13.38
CA PRO A 300 22.55 0.62 12.82
C PRO A 300 22.71 1.67 13.93
N THR A 301 23.83 2.34 13.96
CA THR A 301 24.16 3.35 14.97
C THR A 301 24.20 4.78 14.43
N ASP A 302 24.19 4.92 13.10
CA ASP A 302 24.24 6.21 12.42
C ASP A 302 23.41 6.18 11.13
N GLU A 303 23.06 7.37 10.62
CA GLU A 303 22.23 7.55 9.40
C GLU A 303 20.95 6.67 9.43
N THR A 304 20.32 6.61 10.61
CA THR A 304 19.19 5.72 10.84
C THR A 304 17.91 6.23 10.19
N ALA A 305 17.18 5.32 9.53
CA ALA A 305 15.84 5.54 9.05
C ALA A 305 14.96 4.34 9.41
N PHE A 306 13.66 4.59 9.58
CA PHE A 306 12.70 3.53 9.84
C PHE A 306 11.40 3.73 9.06
N VAL A 307 10.68 2.63 8.88
CA VAL A 307 9.27 2.63 8.47
C VAL A 307 8.47 1.70 9.37
N CYS A 308 7.24 2.10 9.67
CA CYS A 308 6.25 1.27 10.34
C CYS A 308 5.02 1.18 9.43
N TYR A 309 4.53 -0.03 9.16
CA TYR A 309 3.42 -0.25 8.27
C TYR A 309 2.68 -1.55 8.60
N PRO A 310 1.36 -1.64 8.30
CA PRO A 310 0.56 -2.81 8.62
C PRO A 310 1.09 -4.10 8.01
N ALA A 311 1.08 -5.19 8.79
CA ALA A 311 1.40 -6.52 8.31
C ALA A 311 0.20 -7.09 7.55
N GLU A 312 0.39 -7.42 6.24
CA GLU A 312 -0.69 -7.86 5.36
C GLU A 312 -1.42 -9.14 5.83
N MET A 313 -0.75 -9.99 6.60
CA MET A 313 -1.27 -11.30 7.02
C MET A 313 -1.96 -11.29 8.38
N THR A 314 -1.88 -10.23 9.16
CA THR A 314 -2.43 -10.13 10.52
C THR A 314 -3.08 -8.77 10.73
N TYR A 315 -4.38 -8.74 11.07
CA TYR A 315 -5.15 -7.50 11.25
C TYR A 315 -4.71 -6.63 12.44
N TYR A 316 -3.80 -7.12 13.29
CA TYR A 316 -3.38 -6.48 14.54
C TYR A 316 -1.86 -6.50 14.71
N ALA A 317 -1.12 -6.35 13.62
CA ALA A 317 0.33 -6.30 13.68
C ALA A 317 0.90 -5.31 12.66
N ASP A 318 2.04 -4.70 13.03
CA ASP A 318 2.85 -3.88 12.13
C ASP A 318 4.22 -4.52 11.92
N TYR A 319 4.78 -4.26 10.74
CA TYR A 319 6.19 -4.37 10.50
C TYR A 319 6.89 -3.06 10.88
N VAL A 320 7.92 -3.15 11.71
CA VAL A 320 8.89 -2.09 11.93
C VAL A 320 10.18 -2.48 11.25
N LEU A 321 10.63 -1.69 10.30
CA LEU A 321 11.92 -1.86 9.64
C LEU A 321 12.83 -0.71 10.04
N LEU A 322 14.00 -1.02 10.57
CA LEU A 322 15.07 -0.09 10.92
C LEU A 322 16.27 -0.35 10.02
N ALA A 323 16.81 0.68 9.39
CA ALA A 323 18.03 0.58 8.60
C ALA A 323 18.96 1.76 8.91
N GLY A 324 20.24 1.58 8.60
CA GLY A 324 21.25 2.63 8.77
C GLY A 324 22.66 2.09 8.62
N THR A 325 23.62 2.91 9.03
CA THR A 325 25.03 2.58 8.99
C THR A 325 25.47 1.86 10.26
N SER A 326 26.27 0.79 10.10
CA SER A 326 26.94 0.07 11.17
C SER A 326 28.45 0.10 10.96
N GLU A 327 29.23 0.22 12.02
CA GLU A 327 30.70 0.24 11.93
C GLU A 327 31.29 -1.09 11.41
N GLU A 328 30.62 -2.21 11.65
CA GLU A 328 31.08 -3.54 11.21
C GLU A 328 30.77 -3.83 9.75
N LEU A 329 29.71 -3.26 9.20
CA LEU A 329 29.33 -3.46 7.81
C LEU A 329 29.96 -2.37 6.94
N LYS A 330 30.65 -2.80 5.89
CA LYS A 330 31.22 -1.89 4.89
C LYS A 330 30.31 -1.89 3.68
N ASP A 331 30.10 -0.76 3.09
CA ASP A 331 29.39 -0.57 1.83
C ASP A 331 27.87 -0.89 1.82
N ILE A 332 27.38 -1.69 2.78
CA ILE A 332 25.96 -2.07 2.89
C ILE A 332 25.33 -1.56 4.19
N ALA A 333 24.08 -1.16 4.12
CA ALA A 333 23.30 -0.77 5.29
C ALA A 333 22.95 -1.98 6.15
N SER A 334 22.94 -1.80 7.45
CA SER A 334 22.37 -2.74 8.41
C SER A 334 20.85 -2.61 8.38
N VAL A 335 20.13 -3.69 8.11
CA VAL A 335 18.67 -3.69 8.02
C VAL A 335 18.10 -4.70 9.02
N TRP A 336 17.21 -4.22 9.87
CA TRP A 336 16.57 -5.03 10.91
C TRP A 336 15.06 -4.90 10.81
N ARG A 337 14.34 -5.97 11.13
CA ARG A 337 12.89 -6.00 11.13
C ARG A 337 12.35 -6.56 12.43
N LYS A 338 11.28 -5.97 12.92
CA LYS A 338 10.47 -6.48 14.06
C LYS A 338 9.02 -6.56 13.59
N ILE A 339 8.28 -7.56 14.06
CA ILE A 339 6.83 -7.63 13.94
C ILE A 339 6.27 -7.26 15.31
N VAL A 340 5.38 -6.28 15.36
CA VAL A 340 4.76 -5.82 16.60
C VAL A 340 3.29 -6.17 16.57
N GLU A 341 2.85 -7.04 17.45
CA GLU A 341 1.45 -7.47 17.57
C GLU A 341 0.76 -6.74 18.73
N TYR A 342 -0.44 -6.16 18.49
CA TYR A 342 -1.08 -5.25 19.45
C TYR A 342 -1.88 -5.93 20.57
N ASP A 343 -2.45 -7.11 20.33
CA ASP A 343 -3.48 -7.70 21.21
C ASP A 343 -3.08 -9.03 21.84
N ILE A 344 -1.88 -9.54 21.62
CA ILE A 344 -1.44 -10.83 22.15
C ILE A 344 -0.41 -10.62 23.25
N GLN A 345 -0.86 -10.67 24.49
CA GLN A 345 0.06 -10.66 25.64
C GLN A 345 0.99 -11.87 25.60
N GLY A 346 2.30 -11.61 25.61
CA GLY A 346 3.34 -12.63 25.79
C GLY A 346 3.94 -13.17 24.50
N LEU A 347 3.72 -12.55 23.36
CA LEU A 347 4.58 -12.75 22.19
C LEU A 347 5.89 -11.98 22.40
N ASP A 348 6.97 -12.71 22.22
CA ASP A 348 8.34 -12.19 22.33
C ASP A 348 8.72 -11.64 20.94
N ASP A 349 8.26 -10.43 20.65
CA ASP A 349 8.55 -9.72 19.40
C ASP A 349 10.04 -9.42 19.34
N LYS A 350 10.74 -10.04 18.39
CA LYS A 350 12.19 -9.98 18.29
C LYS A 350 12.62 -9.20 17.06
N TRP A 351 13.69 -8.42 17.19
CA TRP A 351 14.40 -7.89 16.07
C TRP A 351 15.15 -9.00 15.33
N ILE A 352 14.98 -9.05 14.04
CA ILE A 352 15.58 -10.03 13.12
C ILE A 352 16.46 -9.26 12.13
N TYR A 353 17.73 -9.65 12.07
CA TYR A 353 18.63 -9.13 11.05
C TYR A 353 18.28 -9.69 9.67
N MET A 354 18.14 -8.81 8.68
CA MET A 354 17.76 -9.17 7.32
C MET A 354 18.99 -9.63 6.53
N ASP A 355 19.54 -10.79 6.92
CA ASP A 355 20.69 -11.42 6.29
C ASP A 355 20.32 -12.07 4.95
N ARG A 356 21.17 -11.92 3.94
CA ARG A 356 20.98 -12.39 2.58
C ARG A 356 21.91 -13.51 2.15
N ASN A 357 22.56 -14.19 3.08
CA ASN A 357 23.45 -15.31 2.80
C ASN A 357 24.52 -14.98 1.75
N ASP A 358 25.31 -13.96 1.96
CA ASP A 358 26.48 -13.53 1.15
C ASP A 358 26.15 -12.95 -0.25
N ASP A 359 24.90 -12.59 -0.56
CA ASP A 359 24.55 -11.94 -1.83
C ASP A 359 24.36 -10.42 -1.64
N ASP A 360 25.45 -9.67 -1.71
CA ASP A 360 25.44 -8.21 -1.55
C ASP A 360 24.88 -7.45 -2.77
N ASP A 361 24.68 -8.11 -3.90
CA ASP A 361 24.15 -7.49 -5.12
C ASP A 361 22.75 -6.88 -4.93
N PHE A 362 22.01 -7.38 -3.94
CA PHE A 362 20.66 -6.93 -3.60
C PHE A 362 20.58 -6.26 -2.23
N ALA A 363 21.70 -5.77 -1.70
CA ALA A 363 21.77 -5.00 -0.48
C ALA A 363 21.32 -3.57 -0.67
N LEU A 364 20.77 -2.98 0.38
CA LEU A 364 20.70 -1.52 0.51
C LEU A 364 22.12 -1.01 0.78
N PRO A 365 22.69 -0.09 -0.01
CA PRO A 365 23.98 0.48 0.30
C PRO A 365 23.91 1.40 1.53
N GLN A 366 25.05 1.66 2.17
CA GLN A 366 25.14 2.73 3.15
C GLN A 366 24.95 4.08 2.44
N LEU A 367 24.01 4.87 2.95
CA LEU A 367 23.68 6.17 2.41
C LEU A 367 23.65 7.20 3.54
N LYS A 368 24.15 8.38 3.26
CA LYS A 368 23.97 9.55 4.13
C LYS A 368 22.58 10.13 3.93
N ASP A 369 22.01 10.73 4.97
CA ASP A 369 20.61 11.22 4.96
C ASP A 369 19.63 10.15 4.45
N LEU A 370 19.80 8.91 4.94
CA LEU A 370 18.95 7.79 4.52
C LEU A 370 17.48 8.08 4.82
N VAL A 371 16.66 7.99 3.79
CA VAL A 371 15.20 8.06 3.89
C VAL A 371 14.62 6.69 3.57
N MET A 372 13.67 6.26 4.37
CA MET A 372 12.80 5.12 4.07
C MET A 372 11.34 5.53 4.21
N ILE A 373 10.53 5.16 3.23
CA ILE A 373 9.07 5.35 3.26
C ILE A 373 8.36 4.08 2.79
N TYR A 374 7.19 3.80 3.36
CA TYR A 374 6.29 2.78 2.83
C TYR A 374 5.27 3.43 1.90
N TYR A 375 5.32 3.06 0.63
CA TYR A 375 4.47 3.65 -0.40
C TYR A 375 4.13 2.60 -1.45
N ASP A 376 2.85 2.51 -1.79
CA ASP A 376 2.35 1.62 -2.84
C ASP A 376 2.79 0.15 -2.65
N ASN A 377 2.51 -0.37 -1.45
CA ASN A 377 2.83 -1.75 -1.02
C ASN A 377 4.31 -2.12 -1.21
N SER A 378 5.19 -1.15 -1.01
CA SER A 378 6.63 -1.34 -1.12
C SER A 378 7.37 -0.39 -0.20
N ILE A 379 8.55 -0.77 0.22
CA ILE A 379 9.46 0.12 0.92
C ILE A 379 10.37 0.76 -0.12
N LEU A 380 10.42 2.08 -0.13
CA LEU A 380 11.33 2.88 -0.95
C LEU A 380 12.41 3.45 -0.04
N ALA A 381 13.67 3.36 -0.47
CA ALA A 381 14.81 3.91 0.25
C ALA A 381 15.75 4.64 -0.69
N TRP A 382 16.25 5.80 -0.29
CA TRP A 382 17.27 6.57 -1.00
C TRP A 382 17.98 7.51 -0.02
N GLY A 383 19.05 8.12 -0.48
CA GLY A 383 19.89 9.01 0.33
C GLY A 383 20.97 9.65 -0.51
N ILE A 384 22.08 10.00 0.13
CA ILE A 384 23.25 10.58 -0.52
C ILE A 384 24.36 9.54 -0.55
N ASN A 385 24.93 9.32 -1.75
CA ASN A 385 26.10 8.49 -1.96
C ASN A 385 27.27 9.35 -2.44
N GLY A 386 28.22 9.59 -1.57
CA GLY A 386 29.30 10.55 -1.82
C GLY A 386 28.79 11.98 -1.92
N THR A 387 28.80 12.55 -3.11
CA THR A 387 28.29 13.91 -3.39
C THR A 387 26.97 13.92 -4.15
N ASP A 388 26.45 12.76 -4.48
CA ASP A 388 25.31 12.61 -5.39
C ASP A 388 24.12 12.00 -4.66
N TYR A 389 22.91 12.37 -5.08
CA TYR A 389 21.72 11.63 -4.70
C TYR A 389 21.77 10.22 -5.23
N SER A 390 21.45 9.23 -4.42
CA SER A 390 21.40 7.83 -4.84
C SER A 390 20.18 7.56 -5.73
N PRO A 391 20.20 6.48 -6.53
CA PRO A 391 18.97 5.92 -7.07
C PRO A 391 17.99 5.54 -5.94
N VAL A 392 16.70 5.49 -6.25
CA VAL A 392 15.72 4.90 -5.33
C VAL A 392 15.86 3.38 -5.34
N TYR A 393 15.98 2.80 -4.18
CA TYR A 393 15.94 1.36 -3.95
C TYR A 393 14.56 0.95 -3.47
N LYS A 394 14.07 -0.19 -3.93
CA LYS A 394 12.75 -0.72 -3.63
C LYS A 394 12.84 -2.13 -3.07
N SER A 395 12.17 -2.37 -1.95
CA SER A 395 11.95 -3.69 -1.38
C SER A 395 10.46 -4.03 -1.36
N ARG A 396 10.13 -5.28 -1.71
CA ARG A 396 8.76 -5.85 -1.66
C ARG A 396 8.66 -7.06 -0.74
N ASP A 397 9.71 -7.38 -0.05
CA ASP A 397 9.86 -8.55 0.84
C ASP A 397 10.29 -8.12 2.25
N ASN A 398 9.80 -6.97 2.67
CA ASN A 398 9.98 -6.42 4.01
C ASN A 398 11.47 -6.23 4.37
N GLY A 399 12.24 -5.65 3.44
CA GLY A 399 13.62 -5.24 3.67
C GLY A 399 14.68 -6.30 3.36
N LEU A 400 14.30 -7.50 2.88
CA LEU A 400 15.27 -8.56 2.60
C LEU A 400 16.06 -8.28 1.31
N ILE A 401 15.39 -7.91 0.22
CA ILE A 401 16.00 -7.65 -1.09
C ILE A 401 15.70 -6.22 -1.52
N TRP A 402 16.74 -5.52 -1.95
CA TRP A 402 16.66 -4.15 -2.44
C TRP A 402 17.13 -4.07 -3.90
N ARG A 403 16.30 -3.47 -4.73
CA ARG A 403 16.61 -3.28 -6.15
C ARG A 403 16.43 -1.83 -6.54
N LYS A 404 17.30 -1.33 -7.42
CA LYS A 404 17.11 0.00 -8.02
C LYS A 404 15.78 0.02 -8.76
N ASP A 405 14.93 0.98 -8.40
CA ASP A 405 13.64 1.17 -9.05
C ASP A 405 13.78 2.16 -10.22
N SER A 406 13.54 1.68 -11.44
CA SER A 406 13.53 2.54 -12.63
C SER A 406 12.19 3.25 -12.85
N GLY A 407 11.14 2.80 -12.18
CA GLY A 407 9.78 3.36 -12.30
C GLY A 407 9.56 4.61 -11.47
N PHE A 408 10.18 4.68 -10.29
CA PHE A 408 10.09 5.82 -9.41
C PHE A 408 11.26 6.78 -9.67
N LYS A 409 10.94 7.96 -10.20
CA LYS A 409 11.96 8.99 -10.50
C LYS A 409 11.83 10.13 -9.51
N LEU A 410 12.91 10.46 -8.82
CA LEU A 410 12.99 11.66 -8.01
C LEU A 410 12.90 12.92 -8.88
N PRO A 411 12.43 14.06 -8.34
CA PRO A 411 12.52 15.36 -9.00
C PRO A 411 13.95 15.68 -9.42
N GLU A 412 14.13 16.48 -10.46
CA GLU A 412 15.46 16.84 -10.96
C GLU A 412 16.36 17.45 -9.88
N ALA A 413 15.78 18.27 -8.99
CA ALA A 413 16.49 18.89 -7.87
C ALA A 413 17.03 17.86 -6.83
N PHE A 414 16.48 16.64 -6.81
CA PHE A 414 16.87 15.54 -5.92
C PHE A 414 17.45 14.36 -6.71
N SER A 415 18.05 14.63 -7.86
CA SER A 415 18.72 13.65 -8.71
C SER A 415 20.04 14.20 -9.24
N GLY A 416 21.08 13.38 -9.30
CA GLY A 416 22.41 13.79 -9.76
C GLY A 416 23.31 14.34 -8.67
N GLY A 417 24.31 15.15 -9.04
CA GLY A 417 25.36 15.65 -8.15
C GLY A 417 25.01 16.89 -7.34
N ASN A 418 25.87 17.24 -6.39
CA ASN A 418 25.73 18.33 -5.44
C ASN A 418 24.51 18.19 -4.51
N ALA A 419 24.34 16.99 -3.95
CA ALA A 419 23.29 16.72 -2.98
C ALA A 419 23.41 17.64 -1.74
N ALA A 420 22.28 18.23 -1.34
CA ALA A 420 22.11 18.92 -0.08
C ALA A 420 21.43 18.00 0.93
N HIS A 421 21.58 18.28 2.22
CA HIS A 421 20.80 17.60 3.26
C HIS A 421 19.32 17.69 2.95
N PHE A 422 18.63 16.57 3.04
CA PHE A 422 17.23 16.49 2.70
C PHE A 422 16.46 15.51 3.59
N SER A 423 15.15 15.62 3.55
CA SER A 423 14.27 14.65 4.18
C SER A 423 13.06 14.38 3.27
N ALA A 424 12.44 13.23 3.44
CA ALA A 424 11.17 12.95 2.81
C ALA A 424 10.24 12.21 3.77
N VAL A 425 8.95 12.40 3.54
CA VAL A 425 7.88 11.79 4.33
C VAL A 425 6.66 11.54 3.44
N THR A 426 5.81 10.62 3.84
CA THR A 426 4.55 10.35 3.14
C THR A 426 3.39 10.21 4.11
N ASP A 427 2.20 10.61 3.67
CA ASP A 427 0.91 10.31 4.31
C ASP A 427 0.24 9.04 3.72
N GLY A 428 0.97 8.30 2.84
CA GLY A 428 0.47 7.14 2.12
C GLY A 428 -0.15 7.46 0.76
N THR A 429 -0.53 8.71 0.51
CA THR A 429 -1.05 9.21 -0.76
C THR A 429 -0.02 10.07 -1.47
N GLU A 430 0.52 11.05 -0.78
CA GLU A 430 1.52 12.00 -1.26
C GLU A 430 2.87 11.76 -0.61
N ILE A 431 3.94 11.99 -1.35
CA ILE A 431 5.32 11.99 -0.85
C ILE A 431 5.82 13.43 -0.91
N TRP A 432 6.31 13.93 0.20
CA TRP A 432 6.96 15.22 0.32
C TRP A 432 8.48 15.04 0.39
N ILE A 433 9.23 15.81 -0.41
CA ILE A 433 10.70 15.85 -0.37
C ILE A 433 11.13 17.30 -0.24
N MET A 434 12.07 17.60 0.64
CA MET A 434 12.56 18.93 0.88
C MET A 434 14.03 18.96 1.28
N SER A 435 14.74 20.05 0.97
CA SER A 435 16.15 20.21 1.25
C SER A 435 16.43 21.34 2.24
N ALA A 436 17.39 21.12 3.12
CA ALA A 436 18.02 22.15 3.94
C ALA A 436 18.96 23.01 3.09
N GLY A 437 19.26 24.23 3.53
CA GLY A 437 20.24 25.12 2.90
C GLY A 437 19.79 25.72 1.56
N VAL A 438 19.02 25.00 0.78
CA VAL A 438 18.47 25.44 -0.51
C VAL A 438 16.98 25.76 -0.43
N GLY A 439 16.25 25.02 0.41
CA GLY A 439 14.81 25.20 0.63
C GLY A 439 13.91 24.68 -0.48
N GLU A 440 14.42 23.79 -1.35
CA GLU A 440 13.58 23.14 -2.37
C GLU A 440 12.53 22.25 -1.73
N ILE A 441 11.30 22.28 -2.28
CA ILE A 441 10.17 21.51 -1.80
C ILE A 441 9.43 20.94 -3.00
N TYR A 442 9.15 19.64 -2.94
CA TYR A 442 8.31 18.95 -3.90
C TYR A 442 7.30 18.07 -3.16
N SER A 443 6.08 18.02 -3.68
CA SER A 443 5.13 16.97 -3.36
C SER A 443 4.82 16.14 -4.59
N GLY A 444 4.51 14.85 -4.41
CA GLY A 444 4.21 13.99 -5.55
C GLY A 444 3.48 12.73 -5.18
N HIS A 445 2.78 12.16 -6.16
CA HIS A 445 2.00 10.96 -5.99
C HIS A 445 1.91 10.13 -7.28
N LEU A 446 1.60 8.86 -7.14
CA LEU A 446 1.13 8.05 -8.26
C LEU A 446 -0.26 8.53 -8.67
N LYS A 447 -0.48 8.78 -9.97
CA LYS A 447 -1.78 9.27 -10.48
C LYS A 447 -2.96 8.48 -9.97
N ARG A 448 -2.86 7.15 -9.92
CA ARG A 448 -3.93 6.29 -9.44
C ARG A 448 -4.28 6.44 -7.95
N LYS A 449 -3.41 7.04 -7.14
CA LYS A 449 -3.68 7.27 -5.71
C LYS A 449 -4.68 8.41 -5.45
N VAL A 450 -4.81 9.32 -6.42
CA VAL A 450 -5.67 10.50 -6.34
C VAL A 450 -6.81 10.49 -7.34
N TRP A 451 -7.01 9.40 -8.08
CA TRP A 451 -8.14 9.30 -8.96
C TRP A 451 -9.43 9.38 -8.17
N VAL A 452 -10.21 10.40 -8.47
CA VAL A 452 -11.57 10.53 -7.98
C VAL A 452 -12.43 9.55 -8.77
N ASN A 453 -13.26 8.76 -8.10
CA ASN A 453 -14.27 7.95 -8.78
C ASN A 453 -15.15 8.89 -9.59
N GLU A 454 -15.12 8.76 -10.91
CA GLU A 454 -16.06 9.46 -11.80
C GLU A 454 -17.44 8.84 -11.55
N GLU A 455 -18.33 9.59 -10.89
CA GLU A 455 -19.73 9.25 -10.69
C GLU A 455 -20.52 9.23 -12.02
#